data_754665e13adb6d5e6ad63def99a99a76
#
_entry.id   754665e13adb6d5e6ad63def99a99a76
#
_cell.length_a   1.000
_cell.length_b   1.000
_cell.length_c   1.000
_cell.angle_alpha   90.00
_cell.angle_beta   90.00
_cell.angle_gamma   90.00
#
_symmetry.space_group_name_H-M   'P 1'
#
loop_
_entity.id
_entity.type
_entity.pdbx_description
1 polymer ?
#
loop_
_entity_poly.entity_id
_entity_poly.type
_entity_poly.pdbx_seq_one_letter_code
_entity_poly.pdbx_strand_id
1 'polypeptide(L)'
;MSNWISRKAQYFKNNGDIDRKKECTCFLLDTINSNLYEVVHAAFYCNVYYAAVVQTKIFNGQEYKKIPKKDQKITAMIIDTKTQKKEFIYQNLEKESDMPIRRECPKIILNLLSDTDDENSQEWRKQCHKSLQIKRKLLKLDGLPEGTRIQFPSLLSFSNGVEKGDSIILLKSNRKWIWEKYQYRFMKSYINPDYTILQKEEIK
;
A
#
# COMPACT_ATOMS: atom_id res chain seq x y z
N MET A 1 -7.13 -30.49 -5.22
CA MET A 1 -6.79 -29.06 -5.40
C MET A 1 -7.79 -28.47 -6.37
N SER A 2 -8.74 -27.66 -5.89
CA SER A 2 -9.73 -27.05 -6.77
C SER A 2 -9.03 -25.95 -7.57
N ASN A 3 -9.18 -26.03 -8.88
CA ASN A 3 -8.46 -25.20 -9.83
C ASN A 3 -8.87 -23.72 -9.63
N TRP A 4 -8.00 -22.91 -9.05
CA TRP A 4 -8.17 -21.46 -8.84
C TRP A 4 -8.66 -20.73 -10.11
N ILE A 5 -8.21 -21.18 -11.29
CA ILE A 5 -8.59 -20.60 -12.58
C ILE A 5 -10.08 -20.77 -12.88
N SER A 6 -10.69 -21.90 -12.51
CA SER A 6 -12.11 -22.16 -12.76
C SER A 6 -13.03 -21.37 -11.82
N ARG A 7 -12.55 -20.96 -10.64
CA ARG A 7 -13.29 -20.10 -9.70
C ARG A 7 -13.25 -18.62 -10.10
N LYS A 8 -12.25 -18.20 -10.88
CA LYS A 8 -12.10 -16.82 -11.33
C LYS A 8 -13.32 -16.30 -12.10
N ALA A 9 -13.95 -17.17 -12.87
CA ALA A 9 -15.18 -16.85 -13.63
C ALA A 9 -16.37 -16.49 -12.73
N GLN A 10 -16.40 -16.94 -11.47
CA GLN A 10 -17.50 -16.70 -10.53
C GLN A 10 -17.43 -15.31 -9.86
N TYR A 11 -16.33 -14.58 -10.04
CA TYR A 11 -16.09 -13.30 -9.34
C TYR A 11 -16.24 -12.08 -10.24
N PHE A 12 -16.58 -12.27 -11.50
CA PHE A 12 -16.86 -11.16 -12.40
C PHE A 12 -18.19 -10.51 -12.02
N LYS A 13 -18.21 -9.20 -12.02
CA LYS A 13 -19.44 -8.40 -12.02
C LYS A 13 -20.09 -8.48 -13.38
N ASN A 14 -21.36 -8.07 -13.48
CA ASN A 14 -22.12 -8.06 -14.74
C ASN A 14 -21.45 -7.18 -15.84
N ASN A 15 -20.60 -6.25 -15.47
CA ASN A 15 -19.83 -5.39 -16.41
C ASN A 15 -18.45 -5.99 -16.78
N GLY A 16 -18.16 -7.23 -16.40
CA GLY A 16 -16.87 -7.88 -16.66
C GLY A 16 -15.75 -7.56 -15.65
N ASP A 17 -15.94 -6.64 -14.70
CA ASP A 17 -14.95 -6.34 -13.67
C ASP A 17 -14.88 -7.44 -12.61
N ILE A 18 -13.70 -7.60 -12.01
CA ILE A 18 -13.52 -8.55 -10.92
C ILE A 18 -14.08 -7.98 -9.61
N ASP A 19 -14.99 -8.73 -8.97
CA ASP A 19 -15.42 -8.45 -7.61
C ASP A 19 -14.32 -8.85 -6.63
N ARG A 20 -13.50 -7.89 -6.25
CA ARG A 20 -12.33 -8.09 -5.38
C ARG A 20 -12.71 -8.62 -3.99
N LYS A 21 -13.88 -8.24 -3.47
CA LYS A 21 -14.35 -8.77 -2.18
C LYS A 21 -14.66 -10.27 -2.29
N LYS A 22 -15.39 -10.67 -3.32
CA LYS A 22 -15.70 -12.10 -3.56
C LYS A 22 -14.44 -12.91 -3.79
N GLU A 23 -13.54 -12.42 -4.64
CA GLU A 23 -12.28 -13.10 -4.94
C GLU A 23 -11.45 -13.28 -3.65
N CYS A 24 -11.32 -12.23 -2.83
CA CYS A 24 -10.64 -12.30 -1.54
C CYS A 24 -11.31 -13.25 -0.55
N THR A 25 -12.65 -13.23 -0.48
CA THR A 25 -13.43 -14.14 0.38
C THR A 25 -13.14 -15.58 0.06
N CYS A 26 -12.99 -15.94 -1.21
CA CYS A 26 -12.70 -17.31 -1.60
C CYS A 26 -11.29 -17.76 -1.21
N PHE A 27 -10.30 -16.87 -1.22
CA PHE A 27 -8.99 -17.18 -0.66
C PHE A 27 -9.07 -17.48 0.85
N LEU A 28 -9.93 -16.78 1.57
CA LEU A 28 -10.17 -17.05 2.98
C LEU A 28 -10.90 -18.37 3.22
N LEU A 29 -11.90 -18.71 2.38
CA LEU A 29 -12.68 -19.93 2.49
C LEU A 29 -11.85 -21.19 2.26
N ASP A 30 -10.76 -21.11 1.52
CA ASP A 30 -9.85 -22.23 1.28
C ASP A 30 -8.94 -22.56 2.48
N THR A 31 -9.15 -21.89 3.64
CA THR A 31 -8.36 -22.14 4.84
C THR A 31 -9.18 -22.63 6.02
N ILE A 32 -8.51 -23.32 6.94
CA ILE A 32 -9.08 -23.86 8.18
C ILE A 32 -9.83 -22.81 9.01
N ASN A 33 -9.42 -21.54 8.91
CA ASN A 33 -9.99 -20.43 9.67
C ASN A 33 -11.08 -19.65 8.91
N SER A 34 -11.51 -20.10 7.76
CA SER A 34 -12.51 -19.42 6.91
C SER A 34 -13.86 -19.19 7.60
N ASN A 35 -14.23 -20.06 8.52
CA ASN A 35 -15.49 -19.94 9.29
C ASN A 35 -15.41 -18.89 10.42
N LEU A 36 -14.22 -18.37 10.74
CA LEU A 36 -14.01 -17.44 11.84
C LEU A 36 -14.09 -15.99 11.39
N TYR A 37 -13.81 -15.70 10.11
CA TYR A 37 -13.65 -14.34 9.60
C TYR A 37 -14.61 -14.03 8.48
N GLU A 38 -15.02 -12.75 8.44
CA GLU A 38 -15.75 -12.16 7.31
C GLU A 38 -14.90 -11.05 6.68
N VAL A 39 -14.93 -10.97 5.33
CA VAL A 39 -14.27 -9.89 4.59
C VAL A 39 -15.20 -8.68 4.56
N VAL A 40 -14.81 -7.60 5.22
CA VAL A 40 -15.53 -6.33 5.19
C VAL A 40 -15.28 -5.60 3.88
N HIS A 41 -14.01 -5.51 3.48
CA HIS A 41 -13.60 -4.90 2.22
C HIS A 41 -12.29 -5.50 1.73
N ALA A 42 -12.09 -5.51 0.41
CA ALA A 42 -10.83 -5.94 -0.21
C ALA A 42 -10.39 -4.95 -1.29
N ALA A 43 -9.08 -4.73 -1.37
CA ALA A 43 -8.44 -3.92 -2.39
C ALA A 43 -7.21 -4.64 -2.92
N PHE A 44 -7.05 -4.62 -4.25
CA PHE A 44 -5.90 -5.23 -4.92
C PHE A 44 -4.87 -4.16 -5.26
N TYR A 45 -3.64 -4.36 -4.83
CA TYR A 45 -2.54 -3.45 -5.09
C TYR A 45 -1.21 -4.21 -5.16
N CYS A 46 -0.42 -3.96 -6.20
CA CYS A 46 0.90 -4.58 -6.39
C CYS A 46 0.89 -6.13 -6.25
N ASN A 47 -0.06 -6.80 -6.90
CA ASN A 47 -0.26 -8.26 -6.87
C ASN A 47 -0.61 -8.86 -5.50
N VAL A 48 -1.06 -8.02 -4.58
CA VAL A 48 -1.45 -8.43 -3.23
C VAL A 48 -2.86 -7.93 -2.95
N TYR A 49 -3.69 -8.76 -2.32
CA TYR A 49 -4.92 -8.31 -1.69
C TYR A 49 -4.64 -7.79 -0.30
N TYR A 50 -5.16 -6.61 -0.04
CA TYR A 50 -5.33 -6.07 1.30
C TYR A 50 -6.79 -6.24 1.66
N ALA A 51 -7.07 -6.94 2.74
CA ALA A 51 -8.42 -7.18 3.21
C ALA A 51 -8.62 -6.59 4.60
N ALA A 52 -9.70 -5.83 4.77
CA ALA A 52 -10.26 -5.55 6.09
C ALA A 52 -11.14 -6.74 6.46
N VAL A 53 -10.79 -7.44 7.52
CA VAL A 53 -11.49 -8.64 7.97
C VAL A 53 -11.95 -8.48 9.41
N VAL A 54 -13.09 -9.06 9.74
CA VAL A 54 -13.63 -9.10 11.09
C VAL A 54 -13.71 -10.53 11.57
N GLN A 55 -13.22 -10.79 12.77
CA GLN A 55 -13.43 -12.08 13.40
C GLN A 55 -14.84 -12.13 13.99
N THR A 56 -15.66 -13.05 13.50
CA THR A 56 -17.07 -13.19 13.90
C THR A 56 -17.30 -14.32 14.88
N LYS A 57 -16.35 -15.27 14.98
CA LYS A 57 -16.44 -16.44 15.87
C LYS A 57 -15.08 -16.73 16.48
N ILE A 58 -15.11 -17.37 17.64
CA ILE A 58 -13.94 -17.95 18.33
C ILE A 58 -14.17 -19.45 18.44
N PHE A 59 -13.14 -20.24 18.20
CA PHE A 59 -13.15 -21.69 18.48
C PHE A 59 -12.58 -21.90 19.88
N ASN A 60 -13.35 -22.54 20.76
CA ASN A 60 -12.97 -22.80 22.16
C ASN A 60 -12.38 -24.22 22.38
N GLY A 61 -12.04 -24.91 21.30
CA GLY A 61 -11.56 -26.29 21.34
C GLY A 61 -12.66 -27.34 21.08
N GLN A 62 -13.92 -26.97 21.25
CA GLN A 62 -15.07 -27.87 21.05
C GLN A 62 -16.09 -27.33 20.04
N GLU A 63 -16.39 -26.03 20.14
CA GLU A 63 -17.41 -25.38 19.30
C GLU A 63 -17.00 -23.96 18.88
N TYR A 64 -17.67 -23.45 17.86
CA TYR A 64 -17.54 -22.08 17.41
C TYR A 64 -18.54 -21.17 18.14
N LYS A 65 -18.04 -20.25 19.00
CA LYS A 65 -18.86 -19.24 19.66
C LYS A 65 -18.86 -17.95 18.87
N LYS A 66 -20.04 -17.34 18.67
CA LYS A 66 -20.16 -16.02 18.04
C LYS A 66 -19.60 -14.93 18.95
N ILE A 67 -18.82 -14.02 18.36
CA ILE A 67 -18.38 -12.79 19.03
C ILE A 67 -19.51 -11.77 18.92
N PRO A 68 -19.95 -11.15 20.02
CA PRO A 68 -20.92 -10.07 19.99
C PRO A 68 -20.43 -8.92 19.06
N LYS A 69 -21.33 -8.29 18.30
CA LYS A 69 -20.96 -7.23 17.34
C LYS A 69 -20.14 -6.09 17.95
N LYS A 70 -20.43 -5.71 19.20
CA LYS A 70 -19.70 -4.66 19.95
C LYS A 70 -18.23 -5.02 20.23
N ASP A 71 -17.91 -6.31 20.29
CA ASP A 71 -16.57 -6.84 20.62
C ASP A 71 -15.80 -7.25 19.36
N GLN A 72 -16.43 -7.18 18.17
CA GLN A 72 -15.80 -7.50 16.91
C GLN A 72 -14.84 -6.37 16.50
N LYS A 73 -13.59 -6.73 16.19
CA LYS A 73 -12.57 -5.78 15.71
C LYS A 73 -12.22 -6.07 14.26
N ILE A 74 -12.12 -5.02 13.46
CA ILE A 74 -11.70 -5.10 12.06
C ILE A 74 -10.18 -4.97 12.04
N THR A 75 -9.52 -5.99 11.48
CA THR A 75 -8.08 -6.05 11.31
C THR A 75 -7.71 -6.13 9.84
N ALA A 76 -6.44 -5.88 9.51
CA ALA A 76 -5.96 -5.99 8.15
C ALA A 76 -5.27 -7.34 7.91
N MET A 77 -5.56 -7.95 6.76
CA MET A 77 -4.93 -9.17 6.28
C MET A 77 -4.32 -8.94 4.89
N ILE A 78 -3.16 -9.52 4.65
CA ILE A 78 -2.54 -9.59 3.33
C ILE A 78 -2.76 -10.98 2.75
N ILE A 79 -3.08 -11.04 1.46
CA ILE A 79 -3.16 -12.28 0.71
C ILE A 79 -2.30 -12.14 -0.54
N ASP A 80 -1.24 -12.92 -0.62
CA ASP A 80 -0.41 -12.99 -1.81
C ASP A 80 -1.09 -13.89 -2.85
N THR A 81 -1.40 -13.32 -4.03
CA THR A 81 -2.14 -14.06 -5.06
C THR A 81 -1.30 -15.09 -5.80
N LYS A 82 0.02 -15.00 -5.73
CA LYS A 82 0.93 -15.94 -6.39
C LYS A 82 1.17 -17.18 -5.53
N THR A 83 1.48 -16.95 -4.26
CA THR A 83 1.79 -18.02 -3.30
C THR A 83 0.57 -18.53 -2.56
N GLN A 84 -0.57 -17.81 -2.63
CA GLN A 84 -1.78 -18.05 -1.85
C GLN A 84 -1.57 -17.97 -0.33
N LYS A 85 -0.41 -17.47 0.11
CA LYS A 85 -0.13 -17.21 1.52
C LYS A 85 -0.97 -16.05 2.02
N LYS A 86 -1.38 -16.11 3.25
CA LYS A 86 -2.13 -15.07 3.94
C LYS A 86 -1.62 -14.89 5.35
N GLU A 87 -1.56 -13.63 5.76
CA GLU A 87 -1.09 -13.22 7.08
C GLU A 87 -1.86 -12.01 7.58
N PHE A 88 -2.04 -11.93 8.89
CA PHE A 88 -2.41 -10.67 9.52
C PHE A 88 -1.20 -9.74 9.47
N ILE A 89 -1.42 -8.49 9.09
CA ILE A 89 -0.31 -7.56 8.81
C ILE A 89 0.57 -7.32 10.04
N TYR A 90 -0.02 -7.20 11.23
CA TYR A 90 0.74 -6.98 12.47
C TYR A 90 1.61 -8.19 12.86
N GLN A 91 1.21 -9.42 12.53
CA GLN A 91 2.02 -10.62 12.79
C GLN A 91 3.30 -10.65 11.97
N ASN A 92 3.32 -9.93 10.86
CA ASN A 92 4.47 -9.77 9.98
C ASN A 92 5.60 -8.93 10.60
N LEU A 93 5.27 -8.10 11.62
CA LEU A 93 6.25 -7.28 12.33
C LEU A 93 6.90 -8.01 13.50
N GLU A 94 6.23 -9.04 14.04
CA GLU A 94 6.68 -9.76 15.23
C GLU A 94 7.46 -11.05 14.94
N LYS A 95 7.33 -11.58 13.73
CA LYS A 95 7.91 -12.90 13.38
C LYS A 95 8.76 -12.80 12.13
N GLU A 96 9.77 -13.67 12.04
CA GLU A 96 10.38 -14.04 10.78
C GLU A 96 9.29 -14.64 9.87
N SER A 97 8.70 -13.79 9.06
CA SER A 97 7.68 -14.18 8.10
C SER A 97 8.34 -14.37 6.73
N ASP A 98 7.94 -15.42 6.02
CA ASP A 98 8.33 -15.63 4.61
C ASP A 98 7.78 -14.53 3.68
N MET A 99 6.89 -13.67 4.17
CA MET A 99 6.32 -12.57 3.40
C MET A 99 7.06 -11.27 3.70
N PRO A 100 7.41 -10.48 2.67
CA PRO A 100 8.05 -9.19 2.89
C PRO A 100 7.11 -8.25 3.66
N ILE A 101 7.66 -7.53 4.64
CA ILE A 101 6.92 -6.51 5.39
C ILE A 101 6.32 -5.49 4.42
N ARG A 102 5.00 -5.40 4.38
CA ARG A 102 4.27 -4.45 3.55
C ARG A 102 3.98 -3.18 4.34
N ARG A 103 4.65 -2.09 3.98
CA ARG A 103 4.46 -0.76 4.58
C ARG A 103 3.51 0.11 3.76
N GLU A 104 2.75 -0.50 2.88
CA GLU A 104 1.76 0.16 2.04
C GLU A 104 0.42 -0.55 2.22
N CYS A 105 -0.62 0.25 2.41
CA CYS A 105 -1.98 -0.26 2.47
C CYS A 105 -2.92 0.77 1.83
N PRO A 106 -3.90 0.34 1.03
CA PRO A 106 -4.90 1.25 0.48
C PRO A 106 -5.65 2.01 1.58
N LYS A 107 -5.84 3.32 1.35
CA LYS A 107 -6.51 4.20 2.33
C LYS A 107 -7.88 3.66 2.76
N ILE A 108 -8.64 3.06 1.83
CA ILE A 108 -9.95 2.49 2.11
C ILE A 108 -9.89 1.37 3.15
N ILE A 109 -8.84 0.54 3.11
CA ILE A 109 -8.63 -0.51 4.11
C ILE A 109 -8.24 0.13 5.45
N LEU A 110 -7.25 1.04 5.46
CA LEU A 110 -6.78 1.70 6.69
C LEU A 110 -7.91 2.40 7.45
N ASN A 111 -8.83 3.03 6.73
CA ASN A 111 -9.97 3.75 7.34
C ASN A 111 -11.03 2.83 7.96
N LEU A 112 -11.01 1.54 7.64
CA LEU A 112 -11.96 0.55 8.18
C LEU A 112 -11.44 -0.14 9.44
N LEU A 113 -10.14 -0.04 9.71
CA LEU A 113 -9.53 -0.76 10.83
C LEU A 113 -10.00 -0.20 12.17
N SER A 114 -10.36 -1.08 13.07
CA SER A 114 -10.69 -0.72 14.46
C SER A 114 -9.46 -0.19 15.18
N ASP A 115 -9.66 0.63 16.21
CA ASP A 115 -8.58 1.05 17.10
C ASP A 115 -7.94 -0.16 17.79
N THR A 116 -6.66 -0.04 18.11
CA THR A 116 -5.88 -1.09 18.74
C THR A 116 -4.82 -0.49 19.66
N ASP A 117 -4.56 -1.18 20.77
CA ASP A 117 -3.50 -0.85 21.72
C ASP A 117 -2.18 -1.56 21.37
N ASP A 118 -2.19 -2.42 20.35
CA ASP A 118 -1.01 -3.13 19.86
C ASP A 118 -0.04 -2.18 19.17
N GLU A 119 1.15 -2.04 19.74
CA GLU A 119 2.19 -1.09 19.27
C GLU A 119 2.64 -1.39 17.85
N ASN A 120 2.78 -2.66 17.48
CA ASN A 120 3.20 -3.06 16.14
C ASN A 120 2.16 -2.67 15.09
N SER A 121 0.88 -2.87 15.38
CA SER A 121 -0.22 -2.42 14.51
C SER A 121 -0.27 -0.92 14.37
N GLN A 122 -0.05 -0.17 15.44
CA GLN A 122 -0.03 1.30 15.43
C GLN A 122 1.14 1.81 14.58
N GLU A 123 2.35 1.27 14.79
CA GLU A 123 3.53 1.67 14.01
C GLU A 123 3.37 1.31 12.52
N TRP A 124 2.85 0.13 12.22
CA TRP A 124 2.54 -0.25 10.83
C TRP A 124 1.55 0.72 10.19
N ARG A 125 0.46 1.09 10.87
CA ARG A 125 -0.52 2.08 10.37
C ARG A 125 0.13 3.43 10.10
N LYS A 126 0.97 3.90 11.01
CA LYS A 126 1.73 5.15 10.87
C LYS A 126 2.63 5.13 9.63
N GLN A 127 3.34 4.01 9.41
CA GLN A 127 4.17 3.82 8.22
C GLN A 127 3.34 3.81 6.92
N CYS A 128 2.18 3.15 6.92
CA CYS A 128 1.26 3.16 5.79
C CYS A 128 0.74 4.57 5.47
N HIS A 129 0.34 5.34 6.49
CA HIS A 129 -0.07 6.72 6.30
C HIS A 129 1.05 7.60 5.74
N LYS A 130 2.27 7.43 6.22
CA LYS A 130 3.47 8.12 5.69
C LYS A 130 3.69 7.77 4.22
N SER A 131 3.62 6.49 3.86
CA SER A 131 3.76 6.04 2.47
C SER A 131 2.68 6.64 1.56
N LEU A 132 1.43 6.72 2.02
CA LEU A 132 0.34 7.36 1.28
C LEU A 132 0.56 8.87 1.08
N GLN A 133 1.10 9.57 2.08
CA GLN A 133 1.44 11.00 1.97
C GLN A 133 2.55 11.22 0.94
N ILE A 134 3.62 10.42 1.00
CA ILE A 134 4.72 10.45 0.03
C ILE A 134 4.18 10.25 -1.38
N LYS A 135 3.38 9.22 -1.59
CA LYS A 135 2.77 8.92 -2.89
C LYS A 135 1.92 10.07 -3.42
N ARG A 136 1.14 10.73 -2.55
CA ARG A 136 0.35 11.91 -2.93
C ARG A 136 1.22 13.08 -3.35
N LYS A 137 2.30 13.36 -2.61
CA LYS A 137 3.26 14.42 -2.97
C LYS A 137 3.88 14.16 -4.35
N LEU A 138 4.33 12.91 -4.60
CA LEU A 138 4.92 12.53 -5.88
C LEU A 138 3.91 12.55 -7.05
N LEU A 139 2.63 12.24 -6.80
CA LEU A 139 1.58 12.36 -7.82
C LEU A 139 1.31 13.81 -8.23
N LYS A 140 1.44 14.77 -7.31
CA LYS A 140 1.29 16.20 -7.63
C LYS A 140 2.33 16.70 -8.64
N LEU A 141 3.51 16.07 -8.70
CA LEU A 141 4.55 16.44 -9.67
C LEU A 141 4.07 16.33 -11.13
N ASP A 142 3.18 15.37 -11.42
CA ASP A 142 2.67 15.18 -12.78
C ASP A 142 1.78 16.34 -13.24
N GLY A 143 1.04 16.93 -12.30
CA GLY A 143 0.16 18.08 -12.55
C GLY A 143 0.87 19.44 -12.58
N LEU A 144 2.16 19.52 -12.25
CA LEU A 144 2.88 20.78 -12.31
C LEU A 144 3.06 21.26 -13.77
N PRO A 145 3.02 22.57 -14.03
CA PRO A 145 3.20 23.10 -15.38
C PRO A 145 4.63 22.87 -15.91
N GLU A 146 4.78 22.94 -17.25
CA GLU A 146 6.10 22.98 -17.88
C GLU A 146 6.88 24.22 -17.42
N GLY A 147 8.19 24.07 -17.30
CA GLY A 147 9.07 25.11 -16.77
C GLY A 147 9.07 25.23 -15.24
N THR A 148 8.30 24.37 -14.54
CA THR A 148 8.38 24.33 -13.07
C THR A 148 9.75 23.82 -12.63
N ARG A 149 10.36 24.54 -11.68
CA ARG A 149 11.60 24.12 -11.02
C ARG A 149 11.29 23.63 -9.62
N ILE A 150 11.88 22.50 -9.22
CA ILE A 150 11.80 21.97 -7.87
C ILE A 150 13.20 21.76 -7.30
N GLN A 151 13.33 21.92 -5.99
CA GLN A 151 14.56 21.68 -5.25
C GLN A 151 14.29 20.72 -4.10
N PHE A 152 15.23 19.82 -3.85
CA PHE A 152 15.15 18.88 -2.72
C PHE A 152 16.54 18.35 -2.34
N PRO A 153 16.73 17.89 -1.09
CA PRO A 153 17.94 17.19 -0.69
C PRO A 153 17.97 15.78 -1.30
N SER A 154 19.12 15.39 -1.83
CA SER A 154 19.32 14.07 -2.41
C SER A 154 19.07 12.96 -1.38
N LEU A 155 18.35 11.92 -1.77
CA LEU A 155 18.13 10.72 -0.95
C LEU A 155 19.31 9.73 -1.03
N LEU A 156 20.14 9.84 -2.06
CA LEU A 156 21.21 8.91 -2.40
C LEU A 156 22.47 9.68 -2.80
N SER A 157 23.63 9.03 -2.69
CA SER A 157 24.84 9.44 -3.36
C SER A 157 24.86 8.94 -4.80
N PHE A 158 25.36 9.75 -5.72
CA PHE A 158 25.44 9.45 -7.15
C PHE A 158 26.91 9.41 -7.60
N SER A 159 27.19 8.62 -8.65
CA SER A 159 28.54 8.45 -9.20
C SER A 159 29.16 9.74 -9.78
N ASN A 160 28.36 10.78 -10.00
CA ASN A 160 28.79 12.10 -10.48
C ASN A 160 29.25 13.04 -9.35
N GLY A 161 29.48 12.52 -8.15
CA GLY A 161 30.00 13.27 -7.01
C GLY A 161 28.94 14.03 -6.19
N VAL A 162 27.67 13.77 -6.45
CA VAL A 162 26.58 14.30 -5.60
C VAL A 162 26.34 13.36 -4.45
N GLU A 163 26.47 13.85 -3.23
CA GLU A 163 26.30 13.08 -2.01
C GLU A 163 24.85 13.14 -1.49
N LYS A 164 24.50 12.17 -0.65
CA LYS A 164 23.23 12.18 0.06
C LYS A 164 23.11 13.45 0.91
N GLY A 165 22.02 14.18 0.74
CA GLY A 165 21.76 15.46 1.40
C GLY A 165 22.07 16.68 0.54
N ASP A 166 22.87 16.53 -0.53
CA ASP A 166 23.15 17.62 -1.45
C ASP A 166 21.89 18.11 -2.14
N SER A 167 21.86 19.40 -2.44
CA SER A 167 20.72 20.02 -3.12
C SER A 167 20.67 19.62 -4.59
N ILE A 168 19.53 19.08 -5.00
CA ILE A 168 19.20 18.77 -6.40
C ILE A 168 18.13 19.74 -6.87
N ILE A 169 18.38 20.35 -8.04
CA ILE A 169 17.41 21.20 -8.74
C ILE A 169 17.02 20.53 -10.04
N LEU A 170 15.72 20.34 -10.23
CA LEU A 170 15.13 19.78 -11.44
C LEU A 170 14.23 20.80 -12.11
N LEU A 171 14.27 20.80 -13.45
CA LEU A 171 13.36 21.55 -14.33
C LEU A 171 12.38 20.58 -14.99
N LYS A 172 11.10 20.91 -15.01
CA LYS A 172 10.11 20.16 -15.79
C LYS A 172 10.14 20.61 -17.24
N SER A 173 10.49 19.71 -18.15
CA SER A 173 10.56 19.94 -19.58
C SER A 173 10.09 18.73 -20.37
N ASN A 174 9.18 18.91 -21.33
CA ASN A 174 8.61 17.84 -22.16
C ASN A 174 8.06 16.67 -21.32
N ARG A 175 7.30 16.98 -20.25
CA ARG A 175 6.72 16.01 -19.31
C ARG A 175 7.77 15.17 -18.54
N LYS A 176 9.04 15.58 -18.58
CA LYS A 176 10.16 14.92 -17.89
C LYS A 176 10.76 15.86 -16.89
N TRP A 177 11.40 15.29 -15.87
CA TRP A 177 12.24 16.02 -14.93
C TRP A 177 13.69 15.97 -15.42
N ILE A 178 14.29 17.14 -15.66
CA ILE A 178 15.67 17.30 -16.12
C ILE A 178 16.49 17.85 -14.97
N TRP A 179 17.62 17.21 -14.67
CA TRP A 179 18.57 17.72 -13.68
C TRP A 179 19.31 18.92 -14.24
N GLU A 180 19.05 20.10 -13.72
CA GLU A 180 19.59 21.34 -14.29
C GLU A 180 21.11 21.35 -14.39
N LYS A 181 21.82 20.87 -13.37
CA LYS A 181 23.30 20.84 -13.35
C LYS A 181 23.91 19.96 -14.46
N TYR A 182 23.26 18.84 -14.76
CA TYR A 182 23.83 17.82 -15.65
C TYR A 182 23.08 17.64 -16.95
N GLN A 183 21.95 18.36 -17.14
CA GLN A 183 21.15 18.37 -18.37
C GLN A 183 20.66 16.98 -18.84
N TYR A 184 20.49 16.02 -17.93
CA TYR A 184 19.92 14.73 -18.24
C TYR A 184 18.63 14.43 -17.47
N ARG A 185 17.88 13.46 -17.97
CA ARG A 185 16.61 13.04 -17.37
C ARG A 185 16.84 12.45 -15.98
N PHE A 186 16.11 12.98 -14.99
CA PHE A 186 16.05 12.46 -13.64
C PHE A 186 14.84 11.55 -13.46
N MET A 187 15.04 10.39 -12.80
CA MET A 187 13.96 9.43 -12.58
C MET A 187 13.08 9.90 -11.42
N LYS A 188 11.76 9.93 -11.65
CA LYS A 188 10.78 10.37 -10.66
C LYS A 188 10.85 9.58 -9.34
N SER A 189 11.23 8.30 -9.38
CA SER A 189 11.41 7.45 -8.19
C SER A 189 12.50 7.93 -7.23
N TYR A 190 13.42 8.76 -7.67
CA TYR A 190 14.50 9.32 -6.87
C TYR A 190 14.23 10.74 -6.37
N ILE A 191 13.08 11.33 -6.77
CA ILE A 191 12.69 12.65 -6.26
C ILE A 191 12.28 12.51 -4.80
N ASN A 192 12.94 13.31 -3.95
CA ASN A 192 12.55 13.40 -2.55
C ASN A 192 11.14 14.02 -2.44
N PRO A 193 10.20 13.38 -1.73
CA PRO A 193 8.86 13.94 -1.55
C PRO A 193 8.84 15.26 -0.77
N ASP A 194 9.92 15.61 -0.08
CA ASP A 194 10.10 16.88 0.63
C ASP A 194 10.73 17.96 -0.27
N TYR A 195 10.27 18.00 -1.52
CA TYR A 195 10.68 19.03 -2.48
C TYR A 195 9.96 20.36 -2.22
N THR A 196 10.64 21.46 -2.57
CA THR A 196 10.08 22.80 -2.66
C THR A 196 9.96 23.21 -4.13
N ILE A 197 8.90 23.95 -4.46
CA ILE A 197 8.75 24.56 -5.79
C ILE A 197 9.47 25.90 -5.75
N LEU A 198 10.45 26.07 -6.63
CA LEU A 198 11.13 27.35 -6.80
C LEU A 198 10.24 28.27 -7.62
N GLN A 199 10.03 29.49 -7.14
CA GLN A 199 9.32 30.51 -7.92
C GLN A 199 10.10 30.79 -9.21
N LYS A 200 9.37 31.05 -10.30
CA LYS A 200 10.00 31.61 -11.51
C LYS A 200 10.64 32.94 -11.10
N GLU A 201 11.97 33.05 -11.23
CA GLU A 201 12.56 34.37 -11.28
C GLU A 201 11.93 35.08 -12.48
N GLU A 202 11.19 36.16 -12.23
CA GLU A 202 10.79 37.05 -13.30
C GLU A 202 12.10 37.57 -13.93
N ILE A 203 12.39 37.08 -15.13
CA ILE A 203 13.46 37.64 -15.94
C ILE A 203 13.05 39.08 -16.25
N LYS A 204 13.63 40.01 -15.51
CA LYS A 204 13.53 41.44 -15.81
C LYS A 204 14.39 41.79 -17.02
#